data_5e67668788030a367ff99e8d39249134
#
_entry.id   5e67668788030a367ff99e8d39249134
#
_cell.length_a   1.000
_cell.length_b   1.000
_cell.length_c   1.000
_cell.angle_alpha   90.00
_cell.angle_beta   90.00
_cell.angle_gamma   90.00
#
_symmetry.space_group_name_H-M   'P 1'
#
loop_
_entity.id
_entity.type
_entity.pdbx_description
1 polymer ?
#
loop_
_entity_poly.entity_id
_entity_poly.type
_entity_poly.pdbx_seq_one_letter_code
_entity_poly.pdbx_strand_id
1 'polypeptide(L)'
;MAALSVSFSALFTALIVSCTIGSYESGDGEHSYSTAEMAVFSTAQEKITEGILDDDRTIIIASPISTAPIKKNYSQFIHNDSIRLMFHYNKATENEKLTEASSAIGFTPVYQPKVALTDTLKTETKTDPVNLISAWKSKNGKYYNINLSVKTGVADEQKPHILGIVCDSVSQSPLSEASNAPMRKTTLHLRLTHDQNNMPLYYSSELYLSITQEQLFSILKHYGIAPSSNTEIIFTLNTFKGEEHIRM
;
A
#
# COMPACT_ATOMS: atom_id res chain seq x y z
N MET A 1 -20.07 14.56 -5.61
CA MET A 1 -18.65 14.33 -5.27
C MET A 1 -18.67 13.56 -3.95
N ALA A 2 -18.45 12.24 -4.02
CA ALA A 2 -18.38 11.41 -2.83
C ALA A 2 -16.94 11.49 -2.30
N ALA A 3 -16.74 12.09 -1.12
CA ALA A 3 -15.53 11.93 -0.36
C ALA A 3 -15.47 10.44 0.05
N LEU A 4 -14.43 9.73 -0.37
CA LEU A 4 -14.18 8.36 0.05
C LEU A 4 -13.78 8.40 1.53
N SER A 5 -14.74 8.28 2.42
CA SER A 5 -14.46 8.05 3.84
C SER A 5 -14.16 6.55 4.00
N VAL A 6 -12.89 6.22 4.17
CA VAL A 6 -12.49 4.86 4.51
C VAL A 6 -12.91 4.61 5.95
N SER A 7 -13.93 3.79 6.14
CA SER A 7 -14.41 3.42 7.46
C SER A 7 -13.42 2.44 8.11
N PHE A 8 -12.54 2.94 8.95
CA PHE A 8 -11.51 2.18 9.68
C PHE A 8 -12.11 1.22 10.72
N SER A 9 -13.42 1.35 10.97
CA SER A 9 -14.15 0.54 11.96
C SER A 9 -14.19 -0.96 11.64
N ALA A 10 -14.11 -1.31 10.34
CA ALA A 10 -14.10 -2.73 9.94
C ALA A 10 -12.73 -3.40 10.17
N LEU A 11 -11.65 -2.61 10.28
CA LEU A 11 -10.30 -3.13 10.53
C LEU A 11 -10.11 -3.59 11.97
N PHE A 12 -10.83 -2.99 12.92
CA PHE A 12 -10.62 -3.23 14.34
C PHE A 12 -11.21 -4.58 14.83
N THR A 13 -12.26 -5.08 14.18
CA THR A 13 -12.89 -6.34 14.57
C THR A 13 -12.09 -7.57 14.12
N ALA A 14 -11.22 -7.43 13.11
CA ALA A 14 -10.39 -8.54 12.64
C ALA A 14 -9.10 -8.74 13.46
N LEU A 15 -8.66 -7.70 14.20
CA LEU A 15 -7.40 -7.73 14.96
C LEU A 15 -7.51 -8.32 16.37
N ILE A 16 -8.71 -8.54 16.90
CA ILE A 16 -8.91 -9.04 18.29
C ILE A 16 -8.82 -10.57 18.37
N VAL A 17 -8.78 -11.30 17.27
CA VAL A 17 -8.78 -12.78 17.29
C VAL A 17 -7.36 -13.39 17.36
N SER A 18 -6.30 -12.59 17.38
CA SER A 18 -4.93 -13.10 17.33
C SER A 18 -4.17 -13.16 18.66
N CYS A 19 -4.84 -13.20 19.80
CA CYS A 19 -4.18 -13.48 21.08
C CYS A 19 -4.74 -14.76 21.73
N THR A 20 -4.53 -15.91 21.10
CA THR A 20 -4.45 -17.16 21.84
C THR A 20 -2.98 -17.46 22.06
N ILE A 21 -2.53 -17.25 23.28
CA ILE A 21 -1.27 -17.80 23.78
C ILE A 21 -1.44 -19.34 23.79
N GLY A 22 -1.19 -19.95 22.63
CA GLY A 22 -1.00 -21.38 22.51
C GLY A 22 0.45 -21.70 22.88
N SER A 23 0.65 -22.67 23.75
CA SER A 23 1.93 -23.24 24.14
C SER A 23 2.87 -23.35 22.93
N TYR A 24 4.11 -22.90 23.11
CA TYR A 24 5.23 -23.13 22.21
C TYR A 24 5.42 -24.64 22.04
N GLU A 25 4.78 -25.25 21.08
CA GLU A 25 5.27 -26.49 20.52
C GLU A 25 6.43 -26.13 19.61
N SER A 26 7.62 -26.68 19.94
CA SER A 26 8.75 -26.60 19.03
C SER A 26 8.33 -27.24 17.72
N GLY A 27 8.07 -26.42 16.71
CA GLY A 27 7.64 -26.89 15.39
C GLY A 27 8.65 -27.88 14.84
N ASP A 28 8.15 -28.88 14.17
CA ASP A 28 8.90 -29.97 13.53
C ASP A 28 9.79 -29.53 12.35
N GLY A 29 10.11 -28.24 12.25
CA GLY A 29 11.09 -27.68 11.32
C GLY A 29 10.63 -27.51 9.87
N GLU A 30 9.58 -28.18 9.42
CA GLU A 30 9.13 -28.12 8.02
C GLU A 30 8.11 -27.00 7.72
N HIS A 31 7.44 -26.43 8.73
CA HIS A 31 6.37 -25.43 8.51
C HIS A 31 6.53 -24.14 9.34
N SER A 32 7.73 -23.85 9.82
CA SER A 32 7.96 -22.76 10.80
C SER A 32 8.11 -21.35 10.23
N TYR A 33 7.97 -21.13 8.93
CA TYR A 33 8.21 -19.81 8.34
C TYR A 33 6.94 -19.22 7.74
N SER A 34 6.24 -18.42 8.54
CA SER A 34 5.22 -17.55 7.97
C SER A 34 5.90 -16.49 7.10
N THR A 35 5.43 -16.33 5.90
CA THR A 35 5.89 -15.37 4.91
C THR A 35 4.83 -14.28 4.76
N ALA A 36 5.28 -13.03 4.64
CA ALA A 36 4.41 -11.91 4.35
C ALA A 36 4.88 -11.26 3.04
N GLU A 37 4.04 -11.28 2.01
CA GLU A 37 4.35 -10.70 0.71
C GLU A 37 3.15 -9.92 0.17
N MET A 38 3.43 -8.86 -0.56
CA MET A 38 2.38 -8.14 -1.26
C MET A 38 1.99 -8.87 -2.53
N ALA A 39 0.68 -9.05 -2.71
CA ALA A 39 0.11 -9.72 -3.86
C ALA A 39 -1.17 -9.05 -4.34
N VAL A 40 -1.49 -9.25 -5.61
CA VAL A 40 -2.76 -8.86 -6.23
C VAL A 40 -3.57 -10.11 -6.50
N PHE A 41 -4.82 -10.11 -6.05
CA PHE A 41 -5.76 -11.21 -6.19
C PHE A 41 -6.99 -10.76 -6.97
N SER A 42 -7.50 -11.64 -7.86
CA SER A 42 -8.78 -11.40 -8.52
C SER A 42 -9.94 -11.68 -7.57
N THR A 43 -10.90 -10.77 -7.55
CA THR A 43 -12.17 -10.93 -6.84
C THR A 43 -13.35 -11.19 -7.78
N ALA A 44 -13.10 -11.36 -9.08
CA ALA A 44 -14.14 -11.62 -10.08
C ALA A 44 -14.89 -12.94 -9.82
N GLN A 45 -14.17 -13.94 -9.31
CA GLN A 45 -14.72 -15.27 -8.99
C GLN A 45 -15.20 -15.33 -7.52
N GLU A 46 -15.94 -16.41 -7.18
CA GLU A 46 -16.41 -16.64 -5.81
C GLU A 46 -15.28 -17.00 -4.83
N LYS A 47 -14.18 -17.53 -5.35
CA LYS A 47 -13.02 -17.96 -4.57
C LYS A 47 -11.72 -17.46 -5.18
N ILE A 48 -10.79 -17.08 -4.33
CA ILE A 48 -9.41 -16.80 -4.69
C ILE A 48 -8.63 -18.11 -4.59
N THR A 49 -8.02 -18.51 -5.69
CA THR A 49 -7.17 -19.71 -5.79
C THR A 49 -5.71 -19.35 -6.08
N GLU A 50 -5.49 -18.16 -6.64
CA GLU A 50 -4.17 -17.69 -7.04
C GLU A 50 -4.07 -16.16 -6.99
N GLY A 51 -2.85 -15.65 -7.01
CA GLY A 51 -2.54 -14.23 -7.07
C GLY A 51 -1.17 -13.99 -7.71
N ILE A 52 -0.83 -12.72 -7.91
CA ILE A 52 0.46 -12.30 -8.46
C ILE A 52 1.22 -11.53 -7.39
N LEU A 53 2.41 -11.99 -7.06
CA LEU A 53 3.34 -11.36 -6.11
C LEU A 53 4.06 -10.15 -6.74
N ASP A 54 4.68 -9.34 -5.90
CA ASP A 54 5.42 -8.14 -6.31
C ASP A 54 6.71 -8.42 -7.11
N ASP A 55 7.04 -9.66 -7.36
CA ASP A 55 8.14 -10.09 -8.22
C ASP A 55 7.66 -10.87 -9.46
N ASP A 56 6.35 -10.76 -9.78
CA ASP A 56 5.65 -11.43 -10.88
C ASP A 56 5.56 -12.96 -10.75
N ARG A 57 5.95 -13.55 -9.62
CA ARG A 57 5.62 -14.96 -9.35
C ARG A 57 4.13 -15.12 -9.10
N THR A 58 3.59 -16.26 -9.50
CA THR A 58 2.22 -16.65 -9.15
C THR A 58 2.22 -17.33 -7.78
N ILE A 59 1.37 -16.86 -6.87
CA ILE A 59 1.07 -17.59 -5.62
C ILE A 59 -0.19 -18.41 -5.80
N ILE A 60 -0.10 -19.72 -5.51
CA ILE A 60 -1.24 -20.64 -5.50
C ILE A 60 -1.66 -20.90 -4.05
N ILE A 61 -2.95 -20.80 -3.78
CA ILE A 61 -3.52 -20.99 -2.45
C ILE A 61 -4.14 -22.38 -2.37
N ALA A 62 -3.53 -23.26 -1.57
CA ALA A 62 -3.99 -24.66 -1.42
C ALA A 62 -5.44 -24.75 -0.88
N SER A 63 -5.81 -23.83 0.01
CA SER A 63 -7.19 -23.72 0.54
C SER A 63 -7.85 -22.45 0.01
N PRO A 64 -8.66 -22.50 -1.06
CA PRO A 64 -9.26 -21.33 -1.68
C PRO A 64 -10.03 -20.43 -0.72
N ILE A 65 -9.81 -19.11 -0.81
CA ILE A 65 -10.43 -18.11 0.07
C ILE A 65 -11.71 -17.58 -0.59
N SER A 66 -12.82 -17.56 0.16
CA SER A 66 -14.06 -16.97 -0.33
C SER A 66 -13.92 -15.46 -0.55
N THR A 67 -14.39 -14.97 -1.70
CA THR A 67 -14.42 -13.53 -2.01
C THR A 67 -15.57 -12.78 -1.36
N ALA A 68 -16.61 -13.49 -0.90
CA ALA A 68 -17.80 -12.84 -0.31
C ALA A 68 -17.49 -11.99 0.93
N PRO A 69 -16.71 -12.46 1.94
CA PRO A 69 -16.31 -11.62 3.07
C PRO A 69 -15.42 -10.44 2.64
N ILE A 70 -14.56 -10.65 1.64
CA ILE A 70 -13.68 -9.59 1.10
C ILE A 70 -14.53 -8.49 0.47
N LYS A 71 -15.45 -8.84 -0.41
CA LYS A 71 -16.37 -7.90 -1.06
C LYS A 71 -17.25 -7.16 -0.07
N LYS A 72 -17.69 -7.83 1.00
CA LYS A 72 -18.52 -7.23 2.05
C LYS A 72 -17.74 -6.21 2.90
N ASN A 73 -16.54 -6.57 3.34
CA ASN A 73 -15.81 -5.81 4.37
C ASN A 73 -14.75 -4.87 3.79
N TYR A 74 -14.28 -5.12 2.55
CA TYR A 74 -13.14 -4.43 1.94
C TYR A 74 -13.44 -3.90 0.53
N SER A 75 -14.71 -3.66 0.20
CA SER A 75 -15.13 -3.17 -1.12
C SER A 75 -14.39 -1.92 -1.58
N GLN A 76 -14.04 -1.02 -0.64
CA GLN A 76 -13.29 0.21 -0.91
C GLN A 76 -11.84 -0.02 -1.35
N PHE A 77 -11.30 -1.21 -1.16
CA PHE A 77 -9.95 -1.61 -1.60
C PHE A 77 -9.95 -2.40 -2.91
N ILE A 78 -11.15 -2.69 -3.45
CA ILE A 78 -11.30 -3.43 -4.71
C ILE A 78 -11.28 -2.44 -5.87
N HIS A 79 -10.38 -2.67 -6.82
CA HIS A 79 -10.24 -1.90 -8.05
C HIS A 79 -10.26 -2.84 -9.24
N ASN A 80 -11.19 -2.63 -10.19
CA ASN A 80 -11.32 -3.47 -11.39
C ASN A 80 -11.34 -4.98 -11.07
N ASP A 81 -12.22 -5.40 -10.15
CA ASP A 81 -12.32 -6.79 -9.68
C ASP A 81 -11.00 -7.39 -9.15
N SER A 82 -10.12 -6.56 -8.66
CA SER A 82 -8.86 -6.98 -8.04
C SER A 82 -8.67 -6.31 -6.70
N ILE A 83 -8.03 -7.01 -5.78
CA ILE A 83 -7.64 -6.49 -4.47
C ILE A 83 -6.15 -6.71 -4.26
N ARG A 84 -5.46 -5.69 -3.73
CA ARG A 84 -4.08 -5.79 -3.31
C ARG A 84 -4.02 -6.04 -1.81
N LEU A 85 -3.25 -7.04 -1.41
CA LEU A 85 -3.14 -7.48 -0.02
C LEU A 85 -1.67 -7.62 0.39
N MET A 86 -1.36 -7.28 1.63
CA MET A 86 -0.25 -7.89 2.34
C MET A 86 -0.75 -9.25 2.82
N PHE A 87 -0.24 -10.32 2.22
CA PHE A 87 -0.73 -11.69 2.42
C PHE A 87 0.24 -12.47 3.30
N HIS A 88 -0.27 -13.03 4.38
CA HIS A 88 0.48 -13.84 5.34
C HIS A 88 0.14 -15.31 5.12
N TYR A 89 1.16 -16.13 4.92
CA TYR A 89 0.96 -17.54 4.59
C TYR A 89 2.16 -18.40 5.01
N ASN A 90 1.92 -19.70 5.14
CA ASN A 90 2.99 -20.69 5.23
C ASN A 90 3.35 -21.16 3.81
N LYS A 91 4.64 -21.05 3.49
CA LYS A 91 5.17 -21.45 2.19
C LYS A 91 5.34 -22.97 2.15
N ALA A 92 4.70 -23.65 1.19
CA ALA A 92 4.87 -25.08 0.96
C ALA A 92 6.04 -25.33 0.00
N THR A 93 5.99 -24.71 -1.19
CA THR A 93 7.04 -24.81 -2.21
C THR A 93 7.30 -23.45 -2.84
N GLU A 94 8.51 -23.28 -3.36
CA GLU A 94 8.91 -22.07 -4.07
C GLU A 94 9.86 -22.41 -5.21
N ASN A 95 9.65 -21.76 -6.35
CA ASN A 95 10.58 -21.73 -7.48
C ASN A 95 10.56 -20.34 -8.14
N GLU A 96 11.32 -20.14 -9.22
CA GLU A 96 11.43 -18.84 -9.89
C GLU A 96 10.10 -18.24 -10.40
N LYS A 97 9.08 -19.06 -10.63
CA LYS A 97 7.80 -18.63 -11.22
C LYS A 97 6.59 -18.87 -10.34
N LEU A 98 6.70 -19.76 -9.37
CA LEU A 98 5.59 -20.24 -8.57
C LEU A 98 5.95 -20.27 -7.10
N THR A 99 5.00 -19.87 -6.27
CA THR A 99 5.02 -20.08 -4.83
C THR A 99 3.72 -20.77 -4.43
N GLU A 100 3.80 -21.87 -3.68
CA GLU A 100 2.62 -22.52 -3.13
C GLU A 100 2.47 -22.16 -1.65
N ALA A 101 1.30 -21.63 -1.30
CA ALA A 101 0.93 -21.40 0.09
C ALA A 101 0.25 -22.66 0.64
N SER A 102 0.86 -23.29 1.62
CA SER A 102 0.23 -24.46 2.29
C SER A 102 -1.00 -24.04 3.08
N SER A 103 -0.96 -22.89 3.71
CA SER A 103 -2.11 -22.28 4.39
C SER A 103 -2.04 -20.76 4.36
N ALA A 104 -3.20 -20.14 4.18
CA ALA A 104 -3.36 -18.71 4.41
C ALA A 104 -3.50 -18.47 5.92
N ILE A 105 -2.63 -17.63 6.49
CA ILE A 105 -2.69 -17.23 7.90
C ILE A 105 -3.61 -16.01 8.05
N GLY A 106 -3.48 -15.05 7.13
CA GLY A 106 -4.26 -13.82 7.15
C GLY A 106 -3.86 -12.85 6.04
N PHE A 107 -4.53 -11.72 5.99
CA PHE A 107 -4.20 -10.66 5.06
C PHE A 107 -4.56 -9.28 5.62
N THR A 108 -3.83 -8.27 5.15
CA THR A 108 -4.13 -6.86 5.39
C THR A 108 -4.35 -6.18 4.04
N PRO A 109 -5.51 -5.54 3.82
CA PRO A 109 -5.75 -4.78 2.60
C PRO A 109 -4.75 -3.63 2.44
N VAL A 110 -4.28 -3.45 1.21
CA VAL A 110 -3.38 -2.35 0.86
C VAL A 110 -4.19 -1.24 0.22
N TYR A 111 -4.11 -0.05 0.79
CA TYR A 111 -4.80 1.11 0.26
C TYR A 111 -4.08 1.62 -0.99
N GLN A 112 -4.83 1.82 -2.08
CA GLN A 112 -4.33 2.35 -3.34
C GLN A 112 -5.02 3.69 -3.64
N PRO A 113 -4.59 4.81 -3.02
CA PRO A 113 -5.18 6.11 -3.25
C PRO A 113 -4.93 6.55 -4.69
N LYS A 114 -5.90 7.23 -5.27
CA LYS A 114 -5.65 7.98 -6.50
C LYS A 114 -4.78 9.18 -6.17
N VAL A 115 -3.67 9.35 -6.89
CA VAL A 115 -2.81 10.52 -6.73
C VAL A 115 -3.51 11.72 -7.35
N ALA A 116 -3.74 12.76 -6.53
CA ALA A 116 -4.29 14.02 -6.98
C ALA A 116 -3.16 14.98 -7.42
N LEU A 117 -3.48 15.96 -8.24
CA LEU A 117 -2.55 17.04 -8.57
C LEU A 117 -2.89 18.26 -7.72
N THR A 118 -1.89 18.98 -7.23
CA THR A 118 -2.09 20.16 -6.38
C THR A 118 -2.95 21.23 -7.06
N ASP A 119 -2.78 21.45 -8.36
CA ASP A 119 -3.55 22.40 -9.15
C ASP A 119 -5.04 22.03 -9.32
N THR A 120 -5.40 20.78 -9.07
CA THR A 120 -6.79 20.29 -9.13
C THR A 120 -7.50 20.28 -7.76
N LEU A 121 -6.78 20.54 -6.69
CA LEU A 121 -7.33 20.54 -5.34
C LEU A 121 -8.24 21.77 -5.13
N LYS A 122 -9.44 21.53 -4.59
CA LYS A 122 -10.41 22.60 -4.30
C LYS A 122 -10.31 23.13 -2.89
N THR A 123 -9.67 22.40 -2.00
CA THR A 123 -9.55 22.72 -0.59
C THR A 123 -8.15 22.40 -0.11
N GLU A 124 -7.71 23.12 0.91
CA GLU A 124 -6.47 22.81 1.61
C GLU A 124 -6.52 21.38 2.19
N THR A 125 -5.44 20.65 2.04
CA THR A 125 -5.32 19.28 2.55
C THR A 125 -4.61 19.30 3.90
N LYS A 126 -5.12 18.52 4.84
CA LYS A 126 -4.45 18.33 6.13
C LYS A 126 -3.29 17.36 5.99
N THR A 127 -2.32 17.52 6.86
CA THR A 127 -1.12 16.68 6.95
C THR A 127 -0.86 16.30 8.41
N ASP A 128 -1.90 15.77 9.08
CA ASP A 128 -1.74 15.28 10.44
C ASP A 128 -0.64 14.22 10.51
N PRO A 129 0.14 14.17 11.60
CA PRO A 129 1.34 13.35 11.65
C PRO A 129 1.03 11.84 11.62
N VAL A 130 1.93 11.11 10.96
CA VAL A 130 1.98 9.65 10.93
C VAL A 130 3.37 9.17 11.36
N ASN A 131 3.55 7.86 11.60
CA ASN A 131 4.89 7.28 11.69
C ASN A 131 5.19 6.49 10.41
N LEU A 132 6.33 6.77 9.79
CA LEU A 132 6.87 5.93 8.75
C LEU A 132 7.48 4.67 9.35
N ILE A 133 7.08 3.49 8.85
CA ILE A 133 7.69 2.21 9.20
C ILE A 133 8.69 1.83 8.13
N SER A 134 8.26 1.80 6.87
CA SER A 134 9.13 1.50 5.72
C SER A 134 8.54 2.00 4.40
N ALA A 135 9.41 2.15 3.39
CA ALA A 135 9.00 2.42 2.02
C ALA A 135 9.93 1.67 1.05
N TRP A 136 9.35 1.09 -0.01
CA TRP A 136 10.12 0.33 -1.00
C TRP A 136 9.42 0.27 -2.34
N LYS A 137 10.20 0.08 -3.39
CA LYS A 137 9.69 -0.24 -4.72
C LYS A 137 9.51 -1.75 -4.84
N SER A 138 8.40 -2.22 -5.43
CA SER A 138 8.21 -3.64 -5.73
C SER A 138 9.30 -4.16 -6.66
N LYS A 139 9.65 -5.45 -6.55
CA LYS A 139 10.69 -6.07 -7.38
C LYS A 139 10.36 -6.00 -8.88
N ASN A 140 9.09 -6.13 -9.24
CA ASN A 140 8.62 -5.97 -10.62
C ASN A 140 8.50 -4.50 -11.07
N GLY A 141 8.75 -3.54 -10.18
CA GLY A 141 8.72 -2.12 -10.48
C GLY A 141 7.32 -1.51 -10.65
N LYS A 142 6.25 -2.30 -10.51
CA LYS A 142 4.86 -1.85 -10.75
C LYS A 142 4.29 -1.01 -9.62
N TYR A 143 4.84 -1.12 -8.40
CA TYR A 143 4.33 -0.48 -7.20
C TYR A 143 5.41 0.22 -6.40
N TYR A 144 5.04 1.32 -5.78
CA TYR A 144 5.79 2.00 -4.73
C TYR A 144 4.98 1.84 -3.44
N ASN A 145 5.53 1.09 -2.51
CA ASN A 145 4.87 0.66 -1.28
C ASN A 145 5.34 1.49 -0.10
N ILE A 146 4.42 1.83 0.78
CA ILE A 146 4.69 2.60 1.98
C ILE A 146 3.94 1.93 3.13
N ASN A 147 4.66 1.62 4.20
CA ASN A 147 4.09 1.13 5.44
C ASN A 147 4.13 2.24 6.47
N LEU A 148 2.96 2.56 7.03
CA LEU A 148 2.75 3.63 7.98
C LEU A 148 2.10 3.11 9.25
N SER A 149 2.29 3.83 10.34
CA SER A 149 1.49 3.69 11.55
C SER A 149 0.78 5.01 11.84
N VAL A 150 -0.53 4.95 12.02
CA VAL A 150 -1.37 6.08 12.43
C VAL A 150 -1.80 5.91 13.87
N LYS A 151 -1.99 7.03 14.58
CA LYS A 151 -2.59 7.01 15.91
C LYS A 151 -4.10 6.96 15.79
N THR A 152 -4.73 6.07 16.55
CA THR A 152 -6.16 5.84 16.52
C THR A 152 -6.73 5.61 17.94
N GLY A 153 -8.03 5.56 18.06
CA GLY A 153 -8.72 5.29 19.31
C GLY A 153 -10.19 4.97 19.08
N VAL A 154 -10.91 4.77 20.15
CA VAL A 154 -12.37 4.65 20.13
C VAL A 154 -12.95 6.03 20.38
N ALA A 155 -13.69 6.56 19.43
CA ALA A 155 -14.46 7.80 19.59
C ALA A 155 -15.96 7.46 19.61
N ASP A 156 -16.76 8.25 20.32
CA ASP A 156 -18.23 8.10 20.37
C ASP A 156 -18.85 8.22 18.98
N GLU A 157 -18.23 9.04 18.12
CA GLU A 157 -18.53 9.10 16.69
C GLU A 157 -17.29 8.63 15.92
N GLN A 158 -17.35 7.46 15.33
CA GLN A 158 -16.27 6.89 14.52
C GLN A 158 -16.13 7.67 13.21
N LYS A 159 -15.30 8.70 13.21
CA LYS A 159 -14.89 9.40 12.00
C LYS A 159 -13.58 8.75 11.49
N PRO A 160 -13.64 8.12 10.30
CA PRO A 160 -12.46 7.44 9.78
C PRO A 160 -11.33 8.43 9.44
N HIS A 161 -10.08 7.96 9.52
CA HIS A 161 -8.96 8.68 8.93
C HIS A 161 -9.19 8.88 7.43
N ILE A 162 -8.81 10.04 6.92
CA ILE A 162 -8.81 10.30 5.49
C ILE A 162 -7.34 10.40 5.05
N LEU A 163 -6.94 9.49 4.18
CA LEU A 163 -5.59 9.43 3.62
C LEU A 163 -5.65 9.71 2.12
N GLY A 164 -4.67 10.42 1.63
CA GLY A 164 -4.52 10.71 0.21
C GLY A 164 -3.08 10.96 -0.17
N ILE A 165 -2.82 11.02 -1.47
CA ILE A 165 -1.51 11.38 -2.02
C ILE A 165 -1.72 12.48 -3.03
N VAL A 166 -0.88 13.51 -2.94
CA VAL A 166 -0.89 14.66 -3.82
C VAL A 166 0.46 14.77 -4.52
N CYS A 167 0.45 15.00 -5.81
CA CYS A 167 1.63 15.42 -6.56
C CYS A 167 1.73 16.95 -6.45
N ASP A 168 2.72 17.42 -5.72
CA ASP A 168 2.95 18.84 -5.52
C ASP A 168 3.67 19.48 -6.73
N SER A 169 4.60 18.75 -7.35
CA SER A 169 5.31 19.22 -8.53
C SER A 169 6.04 18.09 -9.25
N VAL A 170 6.41 18.38 -10.50
CA VAL A 170 7.33 17.55 -11.28
C VAL A 170 8.46 18.43 -11.75
N SER A 171 9.69 18.03 -11.49
CA SER A 171 10.90 18.79 -11.89
C SER A 171 11.79 17.96 -12.81
N GLN A 172 12.54 18.63 -13.67
CA GLN A 172 13.55 18.02 -14.54
C GLN A 172 14.89 18.73 -14.37
N SER A 173 15.94 17.94 -14.14
CA SER A 173 17.33 18.42 -14.06
C SER A 173 18.22 17.67 -15.05
N PRO A 174 19.27 18.29 -15.62
CA PRO A 174 20.25 17.59 -16.44
C PRO A 174 20.97 16.54 -15.60
N LEU A 175 21.20 15.34 -16.16
CA LEU A 175 21.87 14.24 -15.46
C LEU A 175 23.38 14.47 -15.32
N SER A 176 23.98 15.23 -16.25
CA SER A 176 25.39 15.61 -16.24
C SER A 176 25.59 16.79 -17.17
N GLU A 177 26.40 17.76 -16.76
CA GLU A 177 26.82 18.86 -17.59
C GLU A 177 27.82 18.44 -18.71
N ALA A 178 28.40 17.23 -18.58
CA ALA A 178 29.49 16.75 -19.43
C ALA A 178 29.03 15.89 -20.62
N SER A 179 27.75 15.56 -20.77
CA SER A 179 27.28 14.72 -21.88
C SER A 179 26.54 15.51 -22.92
N ASN A 180 26.96 15.35 -24.19
CA ASN A 180 26.30 15.95 -25.37
C ASN A 180 24.88 15.38 -25.64
N ALA A 181 24.37 14.47 -24.82
CA ALA A 181 23.01 13.97 -24.88
C ALA A 181 22.18 14.55 -23.70
N PRO A 182 21.02 15.13 -23.95
CA PRO A 182 20.21 15.77 -22.94
C PRO A 182 19.45 14.71 -22.11
N MET A 183 20.18 13.82 -21.44
CA MET A 183 19.55 12.93 -20.46
C MET A 183 19.11 13.78 -19.26
N ARG A 184 17.82 13.78 -19.00
CA ARG A 184 17.23 14.49 -17.87
C ARG A 184 16.80 13.51 -16.79
N LYS A 185 17.08 13.86 -15.55
CA LYS A 185 16.48 13.23 -14.39
C LYS A 185 15.14 13.89 -14.14
N THR A 186 14.08 13.09 -14.05
CA THR A 186 12.74 13.57 -13.69
C THR A 186 12.48 13.22 -12.23
N THR A 187 12.04 14.19 -11.45
CA THR A 187 11.70 14.01 -10.05
C THR A 187 10.23 14.36 -9.83
N LEU A 188 9.45 13.40 -9.30
CA LEU A 188 8.09 13.63 -8.83
C LEU A 188 8.13 13.92 -7.33
N HIS A 189 7.55 15.04 -6.93
CA HIS A 189 7.37 15.40 -5.53
C HIS A 189 5.95 15.04 -5.11
N LEU A 190 5.83 13.97 -4.35
CA LEU A 190 4.56 13.48 -3.82
C LEU A 190 4.47 13.76 -2.33
N ARG A 191 3.29 14.08 -1.85
CA ARG A 191 3.03 14.35 -0.43
C ARG A 191 1.87 13.50 0.08
N LEU A 192 2.06 12.90 1.25
CA LEU A 192 0.98 12.29 2.00
C LEU A 192 0.05 13.36 2.58
N THR A 193 -1.23 13.22 2.36
CA THR A 193 -2.25 13.97 3.09
C THR A 193 -2.94 13.05 4.07
N HIS A 194 -3.14 13.55 5.29
CA HIS A 194 -3.77 12.81 6.36
C HIS A 194 -4.65 13.73 7.19
N ASP A 195 -5.95 13.42 7.27
CA ASP A 195 -6.87 14.04 8.22
C ASP A 195 -7.25 12.98 9.26
N GLN A 196 -6.83 13.20 10.48
CA GLN A 196 -7.11 12.31 11.60
C GLN A 196 -8.57 12.39 12.07
N ASN A 197 -9.35 13.40 11.60
CA ASN A 197 -10.75 13.58 11.94
C ASN A 197 -11.06 13.62 13.45
N ASN A 198 -10.14 14.19 14.24
CA ASN A 198 -10.21 14.23 15.71
C ASN A 198 -10.23 12.84 16.37
N MET A 199 -9.74 11.79 15.69
CA MET A 199 -9.58 10.46 16.27
C MET A 199 -8.64 10.53 17.47
N PRO A 200 -8.98 9.92 18.62
CA PRO A 200 -8.08 9.87 19.77
C PRO A 200 -6.76 9.16 19.44
N LEU A 201 -5.69 9.53 20.16
CA LEU A 201 -4.31 9.05 19.92
C LEU A 201 -3.89 7.90 20.86
N TYR A 202 -4.82 7.01 21.21
CA TYR A 202 -4.56 5.99 22.25
C TYR A 202 -3.73 4.81 21.75
N TYR A 203 -3.95 4.40 20.50
CA TYR A 203 -3.33 3.20 19.92
C TYR A 203 -2.60 3.55 18.63
N SER A 204 -1.75 2.63 18.20
CA SER A 204 -1.14 2.70 16.87
C SER A 204 -1.74 1.59 15.99
N SER A 205 -2.13 1.95 14.78
CA SER A 205 -2.60 1.01 13.78
C SER A 205 -1.72 1.08 12.55
N GLU A 206 -1.26 -0.06 12.10
CA GLU A 206 -0.44 -0.19 10.90
C GLU A 206 -1.31 -0.23 9.65
N LEU A 207 -0.84 0.39 8.59
CA LEU A 207 -1.50 0.39 7.30
C LEU A 207 -0.49 0.41 6.15
N TYR A 208 -0.88 -0.17 5.03
CA TYR A 208 -0.08 -0.23 3.82
C TYR A 208 -0.73 0.63 2.72
N LEU A 209 0.12 1.41 2.06
CA LEU A 209 -0.23 2.18 0.87
C LEU A 209 0.56 1.67 -0.32
N SER A 210 -0.03 1.69 -1.51
CA SER A 210 0.68 1.45 -2.77
C SER A 210 0.28 2.46 -3.82
N ILE A 211 1.29 3.04 -4.49
CA ILE A 211 1.12 3.88 -5.66
C ILE A 211 1.51 3.04 -6.88
N THR A 212 0.68 2.98 -7.90
CA THR A 212 1.01 2.23 -9.11
C THR A 212 1.92 3.04 -10.04
N GLN A 213 2.80 2.36 -10.74
CA GLN A 213 3.63 2.99 -11.77
C GLN A 213 2.77 3.67 -12.86
N GLU A 214 1.61 3.10 -13.19
CA GLU A 214 0.67 3.68 -14.15
C GLU A 214 0.14 5.05 -13.71
N GLN A 215 -0.16 5.22 -12.41
CA GLN A 215 -0.58 6.52 -11.87
C GLN A 215 0.54 7.56 -12.06
N LEU A 216 1.79 7.18 -11.79
CA LEU A 216 2.95 8.07 -11.97
C LEU A 216 3.16 8.42 -13.43
N PHE A 217 3.02 7.46 -14.32
CA PHE A 217 3.10 7.71 -15.77
C PHE A 217 1.99 8.64 -16.26
N SER A 218 0.79 8.52 -15.71
CA SER A 218 -0.33 9.41 -16.01
C SER A 218 -0.04 10.85 -15.57
N ILE A 219 0.61 11.03 -14.42
CA ILE A 219 1.06 12.33 -13.93
C ILE A 219 2.11 12.92 -14.87
N LEU A 220 3.15 12.16 -15.22
CA LEU A 220 4.19 12.61 -16.14
C LEU A 220 3.61 13.03 -17.49
N LYS A 221 2.66 12.25 -18.01
CA LYS A 221 1.95 12.58 -19.26
C LYS A 221 1.17 13.87 -19.15
N HIS A 222 0.54 14.14 -18.00
CA HIS A 222 -0.17 15.40 -17.76
C HIS A 222 0.78 16.60 -17.88
N TYR A 223 2.02 16.47 -17.41
CA TYR A 223 3.06 17.50 -17.53
C TYR A 223 3.84 17.44 -18.87
N GLY A 224 3.40 16.64 -19.84
CA GLY A 224 4.06 16.50 -21.15
C GLY A 224 5.43 15.82 -21.08
N ILE A 225 5.70 15.05 -20.03
CA ILE A 225 6.98 14.38 -19.79
C ILE A 225 6.83 12.90 -20.13
N ALA A 226 7.72 12.39 -21.00
CA ALA A 226 7.76 10.96 -21.28
C ALA A 226 8.33 10.18 -20.07
N PRO A 227 7.73 9.04 -19.68
CA PRO A 227 8.29 8.17 -18.67
C PRO A 227 9.70 7.71 -19.05
N SER A 228 10.62 7.73 -18.10
CA SER A 228 11.99 7.27 -18.29
C SER A 228 12.48 6.45 -17.08
N SER A 229 13.54 5.68 -17.29
CA SER A 229 14.22 4.94 -16.21
C SER A 229 14.88 5.86 -15.18
N ASN A 230 15.06 7.14 -15.53
CA ASN A 230 15.67 8.15 -14.66
C ASN A 230 14.61 8.97 -13.90
N THR A 231 13.46 8.34 -13.61
CA THR A 231 12.42 8.93 -12.78
C THR A 231 12.62 8.54 -11.33
N GLU A 232 12.75 9.55 -10.48
CA GLU A 232 12.85 9.43 -9.03
C GLU A 232 11.57 9.97 -8.38
N ILE A 233 11.18 9.38 -7.27
CA ILE A 233 10.10 9.89 -6.44
C ILE A 233 10.70 10.42 -5.14
N ILE A 234 10.33 11.64 -4.78
CA ILE A 234 10.51 12.18 -3.44
C ILE A 234 9.13 12.19 -2.79
N PHE A 235 8.94 11.35 -1.80
CA PHE A 235 7.71 11.24 -1.05
C PHE A 235 7.85 11.95 0.30
N THR A 236 7.04 12.97 0.51
CA THR A 236 7.04 13.81 1.71
C THR A 236 5.88 13.43 2.61
N LEU A 237 6.15 13.29 3.89
CA LEU A 237 5.15 13.04 4.92
C LEU A 237 5.48 13.83 6.19
N ASN A 238 4.43 14.22 6.90
CA ASN A 238 4.58 14.81 8.22
C ASN A 238 4.59 13.71 9.28
N THR A 239 5.62 13.67 10.11
CA THR A 239 5.75 12.71 11.20
C THR A 239 5.65 13.42 12.55
N PHE A 240 5.53 12.67 13.64
CA PHE A 240 5.57 13.23 14.98
C PHE A 240 6.94 13.86 15.33
N LYS A 241 7.95 13.70 14.48
CA LYS A 241 9.29 14.29 14.60
C LYS A 241 9.51 15.48 13.66
N GLY A 242 8.56 15.76 12.79
CA GLY A 242 8.63 16.76 11.73
C GLY A 242 8.46 16.18 10.33
N GLU A 243 8.73 16.98 9.32
CA GLU A 243 8.63 16.58 7.93
C GLU A 243 9.77 15.63 7.55
N GLU A 244 9.44 14.52 6.90
CA GLU A 244 10.39 13.53 6.38
C GLU A 244 10.25 13.39 4.87
N HIS A 245 11.38 13.18 4.19
CA HIS A 245 11.45 12.96 2.74
C HIS A 245 12.06 11.59 2.44
N ILE A 246 11.33 10.78 1.68
CA ILE A 246 11.77 9.45 1.26
C ILE A 246 12.07 9.49 -0.23
N ARG A 247 13.20 8.96 -0.64
CA ARG A 247 13.55 8.75 -2.05
C ARG A 247 13.30 7.30 -2.45
N MET A 248 12.58 7.10 -3.55
CA MET A 248 12.21 5.79 -4.09
C MET A 248 12.46 5.73 -5.60
#